data_98ca3ac5b80cf8005f4e79c41cb9af98
#
_entry.id   98ca3ac5b80cf8005f4e79c41cb9af98
#
_cell.length_a   1.000
_cell.length_b   1.000
_cell.length_c   1.000
_cell.angle_alpha   90.00
_cell.angle_beta   90.00
_cell.angle_gamma   90.00
#
_symmetry.space_group_name_H-M   'P 1'
#
loop_
_entity.id
_entity.type
_entity.pdbx_description
1 polymer ?
#
loop_
_entity_poly.entity_id
_entity_poly.type
_entity_poly.pdbx_seq_one_letter_code
_entity_poly.pdbx_strand_id
1 'polypeptide(L)'
;MRYELYYQPSIQGRGEFIRLPLEDAGADYVDVARDPKFGRPGIMKFLEDPSLERPPFAPPFLKAGKLLISQTANILQFLAPRLGLVPKSEASRLWTHQLQLTIADWLYETGQTHHPIANVLYYEEQTTEAKKRAAHFTANRVPKFLGYFERILKRNAKGGDFIFGKKASYVDLSLFQMIEGLRYAFPKTMARLEPEHPRKAFSATIPSWKRSRRKTRPPFILVRIQTQARPYEWLPYEMAHLL
;
A
#
# COMPACT_ATOMS: atom_id res chain seq x y z
N MET A 1 -9.82 -1.32 -21.18
CA MET A 1 -9.36 -2.66 -20.72
C MET A 1 -9.82 -2.79 -19.28
N ARG A 2 -10.51 -3.85 -18.94
CA ARG A 2 -10.91 -4.16 -17.58
C ARG A 2 -9.76 -4.83 -16.83
N TYR A 3 -9.49 -4.40 -15.59
CA TYR A 3 -8.48 -4.98 -14.72
C TYR A 3 -9.14 -5.88 -13.67
N GLU A 4 -8.42 -6.91 -13.24
CA GLU A 4 -8.82 -7.79 -12.14
C GLU A 4 -7.76 -7.70 -11.05
N LEU A 5 -8.11 -7.11 -9.90
CA LEU A 5 -7.23 -6.99 -8.74
C LEU A 5 -7.48 -8.15 -7.77
N TYR A 6 -6.43 -8.83 -7.40
CA TYR A 6 -6.46 -9.93 -6.46
C TYR A 6 -5.71 -9.54 -5.19
N TYR A 7 -6.46 -9.36 -4.11
CA TYR A 7 -5.92 -9.05 -2.79
C TYR A 7 -6.89 -9.46 -1.70
N GLN A 8 -6.40 -9.52 -0.44
CA GLN A 8 -7.22 -9.91 0.72
C GLN A 8 -8.46 -9.01 0.86
N PRO A 9 -9.67 -9.59 1.03
CA PRO A 9 -10.92 -8.82 1.01
C PRO A 9 -11.11 -7.97 2.26
N SER A 10 -10.61 -8.42 3.41
CA SER A 10 -10.88 -7.81 4.72
C SER A 10 -9.94 -6.68 5.12
N ILE A 11 -8.86 -6.46 4.37
CA ILE A 11 -7.84 -5.46 4.70
C ILE A 11 -7.55 -4.51 3.54
N GLN A 12 -7.12 -3.30 3.86
CA GLN A 12 -6.60 -2.36 2.87
C GLN A 12 -5.21 -2.78 2.39
N GLY A 13 -4.26 -2.87 3.31
CA GLY A 13 -2.91 -3.37 3.12
C GLY A 13 -2.26 -2.92 1.81
N ARG A 14 -1.47 -3.82 1.21
CA ARG A 14 -0.78 -3.57 -0.07
C ARG A 14 -1.75 -3.37 -1.25
N GLY A 15 -2.97 -3.91 -1.18
CA GLY A 15 -3.99 -3.74 -2.23
C GLY A 15 -4.49 -2.32 -2.36
N GLU A 16 -4.50 -1.53 -1.30
CA GLU A 16 -5.00 -0.14 -1.35
C GLU A 16 -4.10 0.76 -2.19
N PHE A 17 -2.80 0.50 -2.22
CA PHE A 17 -1.87 1.21 -3.11
C PHE A 17 -2.23 1.06 -4.59
N ILE A 18 -2.94 -0.02 -4.95
CA ILE A 18 -3.40 -0.30 -6.33
C ILE A 18 -4.82 0.22 -6.53
N ARG A 19 -5.70 0.07 -5.53
CA ARG A 19 -7.08 0.58 -5.60
C ARG A 19 -7.12 2.09 -5.81
N LEU A 20 -6.32 2.84 -5.05
CA LEU A 20 -6.30 4.30 -5.14
C LEU A 20 -6.02 4.81 -6.56
N PRO A 21 -4.95 4.37 -7.28
CA PRO A 21 -4.73 4.74 -8.67
C PRO A 21 -5.85 4.32 -9.62
N LEU A 22 -6.43 3.14 -9.45
CA LEU A 22 -7.54 2.68 -10.27
C LEU A 22 -8.80 3.54 -10.07
N GLU A 23 -9.12 3.87 -8.82
CA GLU A 23 -10.24 4.76 -8.49
C GLU A 23 -9.99 6.21 -8.91
N ASP A 24 -8.77 6.72 -8.74
CA ASP A 24 -8.41 8.09 -9.14
C ASP A 24 -8.55 8.31 -10.63
N ALA A 25 -8.11 7.34 -11.41
CA ALA A 25 -8.22 7.37 -12.86
C ALA A 25 -9.61 6.97 -13.41
N GLY A 26 -10.55 6.55 -12.56
CA GLY A 26 -11.84 6.02 -13.00
C GLY A 26 -11.72 4.74 -13.83
N ALA A 27 -10.71 3.93 -13.59
CA ALA A 27 -10.45 2.71 -14.34
C ALA A 27 -11.55 1.66 -14.12
N ASP A 28 -11.88 0.92 -15.18
CA ASP A 28 -12.75 -0.26 -15.07
C ASP A 28 -11.97 -1.42 -14.46
N TYR A 29 -12.34 -1.81 -13.25
CA TYR A 29 -11.72 -2.93 -12.55
C TYR A 29 -12.68 -3.67 -11.63
N VAL A 30 -12.33 -4.92 -11.31
CA VAL A 30 -12.97 -5.71 -10.27
C VAL A 30 -11.95 -6.08 -9.19
N ASP A 31 -12.32 -5.90 -7.93
CA ASP A 31 -11.59 -6.41 -6.77
C ASP A 31 -12.11 -7.83 -6.49
N VAL A 32 -11.42 -8.81 -7.05
CA VAL A 32 -11.95 -10.17 -7.21
C VAL A 32 -12.30 -10.82 -5.87
N ALA A 33 -11.45 -10.67 -4.85
CA ALA A 33 -11.73 -11.28 -3.56
C ALA A 33 -12.87 -10.60 -2.79
N ARG A 34 -13.23 -9.38 -3.15
CA ARG A 34 -14.37 -8.64 -2.58
C ARG A 34 -15.67 -8.84 -3.36
N ASP A 35 -15.58 -9.38 -4.57
CA ASP A 35 -16.75 -9.76 -5.35
C ASP A 35 -17.34 -11.06 -4.75
N PRO A 36 -18.63 -11.05 -4.34
CA PRO A 36 -19.27 -12.24 -3.77
C PRO A 36 -19.25 -13.47 -4.67
N LYS A 37 -19.13 -13.25 -5.99
CA LYS A 37 -19.09 -14.33 -6.99
C LYS A 37 -17.78 -15.12 -6.94
N PHE A 38 -16.65 -14.48 -6.63
CA PHE A 38 -15.34 -15.11 -6.73
C PHE A 38 -14.71 -15.35 -5.36
N GLY A 39 -14.79 -14.37 -4.48
CA GLY A 39 -14.22 -14.46 -3.12
C GLY A 39 -12.72 -14.81 -3.13
N ARG A 40 -12.27 -15.39 -2.03
CA ARG A 40 -10.88 -15.84 -1.84
C ARG A 40 -10.44 -17.01 -2.72
N PRO A 41 -11.28 -17.99 -3.07
CA PRO A 41 -10.89 -19.05 -4.01
C PRO A 41 -10.33 -18.50 -5.32
N GLY A 42 -10.78 -17.32 -5.75
CA GLY A 42 -10.22 -16.64 -6.92
C GLY A 42 -8.73 -16.30 -6.80
N ILE A 43 -8.22 -16.03 -5.60
CA ILE A 43 -6.79 -15.80 -5.35
C ILE A 43 -6.02 -17.11 -5.44
N MET A 44 -6.51 -18.13 -4.74
CA MET A 44 -5.84 -19.42 -4.59
C MET A 44 -5.64 -20.12 -5.94
N LYS A 45 -6.61 -19.98 -6.84
CA LYS A 45 -6.53 -20.50 -8.19
C LYS A 45 -5.23 -20.11 -8.93
N PHE A 46 -4.69 -18.93 -8.67
CA PHE A 46 -3.45 -18.47 -9.32
C PHE A 46 -2.19 -18.81 -8.51
N LEU A 47 -2.29 -18.87 -7.18
CA LEU A 47 -1.13 -19.21 -6.34
C LEU A 47 -0.78 -20.69 -6.41
N GLU A 48 -1.76 -21.53 -6.64
CA GLU A 48 -1.63 -23.01 -6.66
C GLU A 48 -1.58 -23.58 -8.08
N ASP A 49 -1.63 -22.78 -9.13
CA ASP A 49 -1.64 -23.24 -10.51
C ASP A 49 -0.23 -23.59 -11.01
N PRO A 50 0.11 -24.89 -11.12
CA PRO A 50 1.43 -25.32 -11.57
C PRO A 50 1.68 -25.07 -13.07
N SER A 51 0.64 -24.73 -13.84
CA SER A 51 0.75 -24.45 -15.26
C SER A 51 1.21 -23.02 -15.59
N LEU A 52 1.24 -22.13 -14.60
CA LEU A 52 1.67 -20.76 -14.80
C LEU A 52 3.18 -20.66 -14.97
N GLU A 53 3.63 -20.23 -16.15
CA GLU A 53 5.04 -19.94 -16.42
C GLU A 53 5.63 -18.86 -15.48
N ARG A 54 4.80 -17.90 -15.09
CA ARG A 54 5.18 -16.75 -14.26
C ARG A 54 4.21 -16.56 -13.11
N PRO A 55 4.24 -17.43 -12.10
CA PRO A 55 3.30 -17.39 -10.98
C PRO A 55 3.56 -16.16 -10.08
N PRO A 56 2.51 -15.56 -9.49
CA PRO A 56 2.69 -14.58 -8.43
C PRO A 56 3.18 -15.27 -7.16
N PHE A 57 4.12 -14.67 -6.46
CA PHE A 57 4.57 -15.18 -5.16
C PHE A 57 3.49 -15.06 -4.09
N ALA A 58 2.81 -13.90 -4.06
CA ALA A 58 1.77 -13.59 -3.09
C ALA A 58 0.88 -12.44 -3.62
N PRO A 59 -0.33 -12.23 -3.08
CA PRO A 59 -1.11 -11.04 -3.39
C PRO A 59 -0.46 -9.78 -2.79
N PRO A 60 -0.61 -8.59 -3.43
CA PRO A 60 -1.47 -8.33 -4.56
C PRO A 60 -0.88 -8.77 -5.90
N PHE A 61 -1.76 -9.23 -6.78
CA PHE A 61 -1.46 -9.32 -8.20
C PHE A 61 -2.61 -8.79 -9.03
N LEU A 62 -2.30 -8.36 -10.24
CA LEU A 62 -3.22 -7.75 -11.19
C LEU A 62 -3.25 -8.57 -12.47
N LYS A 63 -4.45 -8.90 -12.95
CA LYS A 63 -4.62 -9.45 -14.29
C LYS A 63 -5.10 -8.35 -15.23
N ALA A 64 -4.42 -8.22 -16.37
CA ALA A 64 -4.68 -7.23 -17.41
C ALA A 64 -4.70 -7.94 -18.77
N GLY A 65 -5.87 -8.42 -19.20
CA GLY A 65 -6.00 -9.33 -20.34
C GLY A 65 -5.27 -10.65 -20.07
N LYS A 66 -4.21 -10.93 -20.86
CA LYS A 66 -3.39 -12.14 -20.71
C LYS A 66 -2.22 -11.96 -19.73
N LEU A 67 -1.92 -10.72 -19.31
CA LEU A 67 -0.82 -10.44 -18.41
C LEU A 67 -1.25 -10.67 -16.95
N LEU A 68 -0.40 -11.38 -16.20
CA LEU A 68 -0.48 -11.51 -14.76
C LEU A 68 0.74 -10.80 -14.16
N ILE A 69 0.49 -9.80 -13.33
CA ILE A 69 1.53 -8.88 -12.82
C ILE A 69 1.44 -8.87 -11.31
N SER A 70 2.52 -9.18 -10.63
CA SER A 70 2.61 -9.16 -9.18
C SER A 70 3.59 -8.09 -8.68
N GLN A 71 3.68 -7.92 -7.35
CA GLN A 71 4.41 -6.87 -6.65
C GLN A 71 3.79 -5.47 -6.82
N THR A 72 3.41 -4.86 -5.71
CA THR A 72 2.74 -3.54 -5.71
C THR A 72 3.46 -2.49 -6.56
N ALA A 73 4.79 -2.35 -6.40
CA ALA A 73 5.56 -1.37 -7.16
C ALA A 73 5.56 -1.66 -8.67
N ASN A 74 5.64 -2.93 -9.06
CA ASN A 74 5.60 -3.35 -10.45
C ASN A 74 4.21 -3.16 -11.08
N ILE A 75 3.15 -3.48 -10.35
CA ILE A 75 1.76 -3.22 -10.78
C ILE A 75 1.55 -1.72 -11.01
N LEU A 76 2.02 -0.87 -10.11
CA LEU A 76 1.93 0.57 -10.23
C LEU A 76 2.73 1.10 -11.42
N GLN A 77 3.94 0.59 -11.65
CA GLN A 77 4.76 0.92 -12.82
C GLN A 77 4.06 0.55 -14.15
N PHE A 78 3.35 -0.57 -14.18
CA PHE A 78 2.54 -0.99 -15.33
C PHE A 78 1.31 -0.10 -15.55
N LEU A 79 0.57 0.20 -14.48
CA LEU A 79 -0.68 0.97 -14.54
C LEU A 79 -0.46 2.46 -14.84
N ALA A 80 0.55 3.06 -14.22
CA ALA A 80 0.70 4.51 -14.20
C ALA A 80 0.79 5.19 -15.58
N PRO A 81 1.55 4.68 -16.58
CA PRO A 81 1.54 5.26 -17.91
C PRO A 81 0.17 5.15 -18.61
N ARG A 82 -0.56 4.06 -18.36
CA ARG A 82 -1.88 3.77 -18.94
C ARG A 82 -2.98 4.63 -18.35
N LEU A 83 -2.83 5.01 -17.10
CA LEU A 83 -3.78 5.82 -16.34
C LEU A 83 -3.41 7.31 -16.28
N GLY A 84 -2.29 7.71 -16.92
CA GLY A 84 -1.82 9.09 -16.90
C GLY A 84 -1.35 9.57 -15.51
N LEU A 85 -0.88 8.65 -14.67
CA LEU A 85 -0.44 8.89 -13.28
C LEU A 85 1.08 8.95 -13.13
N VAL A 86 1.79 9.17 -14.23
CA VAL A 86 3.25 9.39 -14.25
C VAL A 86 3.60 10.25 -15.47
N PRO A 87 4.61 11.13 -15.41
CA PRO A 87 5.09 11.86 -16.58
C PRO A 87 5.65 10.91 -17.66
N LYS A 88 5.64 11.38 -18.92
CA LYS A 88 6.02 10.53 -20.08
C LYS A 88 7.51 10.25 -20.16
N SER A 89 8.39 11.16 -19.67
CA SER A 89 9.85 11.00 -19.80
C SER A 89 10.36 9.80 -19.00
N GLU A 90 11.34 9.12 -19.53
CA GLU A 90 11.98 7.97 -18.87
C GLU A 90 12.57 8.35 -17.51
N ALA A 91 13.30 9.46 -17.44
CA ALA A 91 13.87 9.95 -16.19
C ALA A 91 12.80 10.18 -15.11
N SER A 92 11.62 10.73 -15.47
CA SER A 92 10.52 10.88 -14.53
C SER A 92 9.93 9.54 -14.10
N ARG A 93 9.83 8.59 -15.01
CA ARG A 93 9.31 7.24 -14.68
C ARG A 93 10.24 6.50 -13.73
N LEU A 94 11.56 6.54 -14.00
CA LEU A 94 12.58 5.96 -13.12
C LEU A 94 12.57 6.62 -11.75
N TRP A 95 12.52 7.94 -11.69
CA TRP A 95 12.43 8.68 -10.43
C TRP A 95 11.17 8.32 -9.63
N THR A 96 10.01 8.27 -10.29
CA THR A 96 8.76 7.88 -9.63
C THR A 96 8.84 6.44 -9.09
N HIS A 97 9.44 5.54 -9.86
CA HIS A 97 9.61 4.15 -9.44
C HIS A 97 10.56 4.02 -8.24
N GLN A 98 11.68 4.76 -8.25
CA GLN A 98 12.59 4.84 -7.11
C GLN A 98 11.89 5.27 -5.83
N LEU A 99 11.03 6.30 -5.90
CA LEU A 99 10.24 6.76 -4.76
C LEU A 99 9.25 5.69 -4.29
N GLN A 100 8.64 4.97 -5.24
CA GLN A 100 7.72 3.86 -4.90
C GLN A 100 8.44 2.70 -4.21
N LEU A 101 9.67 2.39 -4.59
CA LEU A 101 10.49 1.39 -3.90
C LEU A 101 10.84 1.85 -2.48
N THR A 102 11.16 3.14 -2.29
CA THR A 102 11.34 3.72 -0.95
C THR A 102 10.07 3.60 -0.07
N ILE A 103 8.90 3.77 -0.67
CA ILE A 103 7.62 3.53 0.03
C ILE A 103 7.43 2.04 0.34
N ALA A 104 7.85 1.14 -0.53
CA ALA A 104 7.78 -0.30 -0.26
C ALA A 104 8.64 -0.71 0.93
N ASP A 105 9.86 -0.14 1.05
CA ASP A 105 10.72 -0.32 2.23
C ASP A 105 10.06 0.23 3.50
N TRP A 106 9.49 1.43 3.40
CA TRP A 106 8.77 2.04 4.53
C TRP A 106 7.59 1.20 4.99
N LEU A 107 6.79 0.69 4.05
CA LEU A 107 5.66 -0.19 4.33
C LEU A 107 6.14 -1.50 5.02
N TYR A 108 7.26 -2.07 4.55
CA TYR A 108 7.85 -3.25 5.16
C TYR A 108 8.30 -2.96 6.61
N GLU A 109 9.04 -1.88 6.83
CA GLU A 109 9.47 -1.48 8.18
C GLU A 109 8.27 -1.21 9.11
N THR A 110 7.16 -0.64 8.57
CA THR A 110 5.93 -0.44 9.32
C THR A 110 5.31 -1.78 9.74
N GLY A 111 5.27 -2.76 8.85
CA GLY A 111 4.79 -4.11 9.16
C GLY A 111 5.61 -4.80 10.25
N GLN A 112 6.94 -4.60 10.22
CA GLN A 112 7.85 -5.15 11.22
C GLN A 112 7.66 -4.57 12.64
N THR A 113 6.92 -3.48 12.81
CA THR A 113 6.54 -2.99 14.14
C THR A 113 5.49 -3.85 14.83
N HIS A 114 4.80 -4.68 14.07
CA HIS A 114 3.75 -5.57 14.58
C HIS A 114 4.17 -7.05 14.53
N HIS A 115 4.94 -7.43 13.50
CA HIS A 115 5.44 -8.78 13.27
C HIS A 115 6.98 -8.80 13.15
N PRO A 116 7.73 -8.45 14.22
CA PRO A 116 9.19 -8.28 14.12
C PRO A 116 9.96 -9.60 14.02
N ILE A 117 9.42 -10.70 14.54
CA ILE A 117 10.06 -12.02 14.52
C ILE A 117 9.61 -12.78 13.27
N ALA A 118 8.30 -12.98 13.12
CA ALA A 118 7.75 -13.71 11.97
C ALA A 118 6.31 -13.28 11.67
N ASN A 119 5.95 -13.24 10.38
CA ASN A 119 4.60 -12.89 9.94
C ASN A 119 3.54 -13.95 10.30
N VAL A 120 3.97 -15.19 10.56
CA VAL A 120 3.08 -16.30 10.97
C VAL A 120 2.71 -16.26 12.44
N LEU A 121 3.49 -15.58 13.27
CA LEU A 121 3.22 -15.40 14.69
C LEU A 121 2.17 -14.31 14.90
N TYR A 122 1.30 -14.50 15.89
CA TYR A 122 0.40 -13.44 16.34
C TYR A 122 1.16 -12.35 17.08
N TYR A 123 0.58 -11.15 17.15
CA TYR A 123 1.17 -10.03 17.88
C TYR A 123 1.43 -10.38 19.34
N GLU A 124 0.53 -11.13 19.97
CA GLU A 124 0.58 -11.56 21.37
C GLU A 124 1.80 -12.42 21.65
N GLU A 125 2.26 -13.20 20.66
CA GLU A 125 3.42 -14.09 20.77
C GLU A 125 4.77 -13.36 20.63
N GLN A 126 4.77 -12.11 20.17
CA GLN A 126 5.95 -11.29 19.90
C GLN A 126 5.82 -9.83 20.39
N THR A 127 4.98 -9.61 21.40
CA THR A 127 4.64 -8.26 21.91
C THR A 127 5.87 -7.50 22.41
N THR A 128 6.80 -8.15 23.06
CA THR A 128 8.02 -7.53 23.61
C THR A 128 8.90 -6.97 22.50
N GLU A 129 9.14 -7.75 21.47
CA GLU A 129 9.94 -7.39 20.31
C GLU A 129 9.22 -6.33 19.46
N ALA A 130 7.91 -6.47 19.30
CA ALA A 130 7.07 -5.50 18.62
C ALA A 130 7.12 -4.12 19.25
N LYS A 131 7.04 -4.03 20.59
CA LYS A 131 7.19 -2.77 21.34
C LYS A 131 8.57 -2.14 21.15
N LYS A 132 9.65 -2.93 21.23
CA LYS A 132 11.02 -2.44 21.00
C LYS A 132 11.18 -1.93 19.56
N ARG A 133 10.71 -2.69 18.58
CA ARG A 133 10.75 -2.31 17.16
C ARG A 133 9.95 -1.05 16.88
N ALA A 134 8.73 -0.93 17.42
CA ALA A 134 7.88 0.24 17.28
C ALA A 134 8.51 1.50 17.90
N ALA A 135 9.12 1.38 19.08
CA ALA A 135 9.81 2.51 19.71
C ALA A 135 10.96 3.04 18.85
N HIS A 136 11.82 2.17 18.32
CA HIS A 136 12.90 2.56 17.41
C HIS A 136 12.36 3.15 16.09
N PHE A 137 11.35 2.51 15.51
CA PHE A 137 10.75 2.95 14.24
C PHE A 137 10.13 4.35 14.35
N THR A 138 9.34 4.60 15.39
CA THR A 138 8.68 5.90 15.60
C THR A 138 9.64 7.01 15.98
N ALA A 139 10.73 6.70 16.68
CA ALA A 139 11.74 7.69 17.06
C ALA A 139 12.69 8.07 15.91
N ASN A 140 13.05 7.12 15.04
CA ASN A 140 14.14 7.31 14.08
C ASN A 140 13.68 7.19 12.63
N ARG A 141 12.84 6.19 12.31
CA ARG A 141 12.52 5.88 10.91
C ARG A 141 11.40 6.74 10.36
N VAL A 142 10.32 6.92 11.11
CA VAL A 142 9.21 7.79 10.69
C VAL A 142 9.69 9.22 10.39
N PRO A 143 10.46 9.90 11.27
CA PRO A 143 10.99 11.23 10.95
C PRO A 143 11.90 11.25 9.71
N LYS A 144 12.71 10.20 9.51
CA LYS A 144 13.60 10.10 8.34
C LYS A 144 12.81 10.03 7.03
N PHE A 145 11.78 9.19 6.96
CA PHE A 145 10.92 9.06 5.77
C PHE A 145 10.11 10.33 5.53
N LEU A 146 9.45 10.87 6.55
CA LEU A 146 8.70 12.12 6.44
C LEU A 146 9.59 13.25 5.94
N GLY A 147 10.76 13.46 6.55
CA GLY A 147 11.72 14.48 6.16
C GLY A 147 12.26 14.28 4.74
N TYR A 148 12.42 13.05 4.28
CA TYR A 148 12.83 12.76 2.90
C TYR A 148 11.77 13.23 1.90
N PHE A 149 10.52 12.82 2.06
CA PHE A 149 9.43 13.21 1.17
C PHE A 149 9.08 14.70 1.26
N GLU A 150 9.15 15.29 2.44
CA GLU A 150 8.97 16.74 2.64
C GLU A 150 10.02 17.55 1.84
N ARG A 151 11.30 17.13 1.87
CA ARG A 151 12.35 17.79 1.06
C ARG A 151 12.09 17.66 -0.44
N ILE A 152 11.59 16.52 -0.91
CA ILE A 152 11.23 16.34 -2.33
C ILE A 152 10.10 17.30 -2.72
N LEU A 153 9.05 17.35 -1.93
CA LEU A 153 7.91 18.23 -2.16
C LEU A 153 8.30 19.71 -2.12
N LYS A 154 9.17 20.12 -1.19
CA LYS A 154 9.71 21.49 -1.13
C LYS A 154 10.54 21.87 -2.35
N ARG A 155 11.25 20.91 -2.94
CA ARG A 155 12.09 21.13 -4.14
C ARG A 155 11.33 21.09 -5.45
N ASN A 156 10.01 20.90 -5.43
CA ASN A 156 9.22 20.90 -6.65
C ASN A 156 9.25 22.28 -7.32
N ALA A 157 10.14 22.42 -8.31
CA ALA A 157 10.37 23.68 -9.03
C ALA A 157 9.16 24.15 -9.86
N LYS A 158 8.21 23.26 -10.17
CA LYS A 158 6.98 23.58 -10.92
C LYS A 158 5.87 24.14 -10.04
N GLY A 159 6.10 24.22 -8.74
CA GLY A 159 5.06 24.60 -7.77
C GLY A 159 3.93 23.55 -7.70
N GLY A 160 3.09 23.66 -6.68
CA GLY A 160 1.96 22.75 -6.47
C GLY A 160 2.21 21.78 -5.31
N ASP A 161 1.19 20.96 -5.05
CA ASP A 161 1.09 20.16 -3.84
C ASP A 161 1.64 18.73 -4.01
N PHE A 162 2.02 18.33 -5.24
CA PHE A 162 2.44 16.97 -5.57
C PHE A 162 3.89 16.91 -6.08
N ILE A 163 4.46 15.74 -6.16
CA ILE A 163 5.86 15.51 -6.55
C ILE A 163 6.18 16.10 -7.95
N PHE A 164 5.23 16.04 -8.88
CA PHE A 164 5.40 16.56 -10.24
C PHE A 164 4.58 17.83 -10.55
N GLY A 165 4.23 18.62 -9.56
CA GLY A 165 3.50 19.87 -9.74
C GLY A 165 2.05 19.83 -9.26
N LYS A 166 1.09 20.16 -10.13
CA LYS A 166 -0.32 20.28 -9.76
C LYS A 166 -1.13 18.98 -9.94
N LYS A 167 -0.57 17.96 -10.58
CA LYS A 167 -1.25 16.69 -10.82
C LYS A 167 -0.61 15.59 -9.98
N ALA A 168 -1.44 14.83 -9.28
CA ALA A 168 -0.99 13.68 -8.52
C ALA A 168 -0.40 12.59 -9.44
N SER A 169 0.67 11.98 -9.00
CA SER A 169 1.23 10.75 -9.53
C SER A 169 0.84 9.56 -8.64
N TYR A 170 1.09 8.35 -9.11
CA TYR A 170 0.81 7.17 -8.29
C TYR A 170 1.63 7.12 -6.98
N VAL A 171 2.78 7.79 -6.96
CA VAL A 171 3.59 7.90 -5.74
C VAL A 171 2.94 8.83 -4.72
N ASP A 172 2.29 9.91 -5.17
CA ASP A 172 1.54 10.79 -4.27
C ASP A 172 0.37 10.05 -3.63
N LEU A 173 -0.32 9.18 -4.39
CA LEU A 173 -1.38 8.31 -3.88
C LEU A 173 -0.83 7.28 -2.89
N SER A 174 0.33 6.70 -3.18
CA SER A 174 1.01 5.78 -2.28
C SER A 174 1.47 6.46 -0.99
N LEU A 175 2.03 7.66 -1.09
CA LEU A 175 2.43 8.47 0.06
C LEU A 175 1.23 8.80 0.95
N PHE A 176 0.12 9.21 0.34
CA PHE A 176 -1.14 9.42 1.05
C PHE A 176 -1.56 8.18 1.85
N GLN A 177 -1.55 6.99 1.23
CA GLN A 177 -1.91 5.74 1.91
C GLN A 177 -0.98 5.44 3.09
N MET A 178 0.33 5.67 2.94
CA MET A 178 1.29 5.51 4.03
C MET A 178 1.00 6.44 5.20
N ILE A 179 0.76 7.72 4.93
CA ILE A 179 0.49 8.73 5.97
C ILE A 179 -0.78 8.40 6.74
N GLU A 180 -1.87 8.08 6.03
CA GLU A 180 -3.13 7.69 6.67
C GLU A 180 -2.97 6.44 7.53
N GLY A 181 -2.20 5.46 7.05
CA GLY A 181 -1.90 4.27 7.82
C GLY A 181 -1.07 4.55 9.08
N LEU A 182 -0.10 5.45 9.00
CA LEU A 182 0.70 5.86 10.15
C LEU A 182 -0.12 6.68 11.17
N ARG A 183 -1.03 7.54 10.72
CA ARG A 183 -1.99 8.24 11.58
C ARG A 183 -2.84 7.26 12.38
N TYR A 184 -3.25 6.17 11.74
CA TYR A 184 -4.00 5.11 12.40
C TYR A 184 -3.13 4.32 13.38
N ALA A 185 -1.94 3.86 12.95
CA ALA A 185 -1.08 2.97 13.74
C ALA A 185 -0.34 3.70 14.87
N PHE A 186 0.06 4.95 14.63
CA PHE A 186 0.90 5.74 15.53
C PHE A 186 0.37 7.17 15.72
N PRO A 187 -0.88 7.35 16.19
CA PRO A 187 -1.54 8.67 16.22
C PRO A 187 -0.77 9.71 17.05
N LYS A 188 -0.19 9.33 18.18
CA LYS A 188 0.60 10.25 19.02
C LYS A 188 1.89 10.70 18.33
N THR A 189 2.57 9.79 17.62
CA THR A 189 3.78 10.10 16.85
C THR A 189 3.46 11.04 15.71
N MET A 190 2.40 10.76 14.95
CA MET A 190 2.00 11.60 13.83
C MET A 190 1.55 12.98 14.28
N ALA A 191 0.74 13.10 15.33
CA ALA A 191 0.34 14.39 15.89
C ALA A 191 1.53 15.28 16.30
N ARG A 192 2.64 14.67 16.76
CA ARG A 192 3.87 15.41 17.08
C ARG A 192 4.66 15.83 15.86
N LEU A 193 4.75 14.97 14.83
CA LEU A 193 5.64 15.19 13.68
C LEU A 193 4.99 16.00 12.55
N GLU A 194 3.66 15.89 12.36
CA GLU A 194 2.97 16.58 11.25
C GLU A 194 3.13 18.11 11.21
N PRO A 195 3.15 18.84 12.33
CA PRO A 195 3.41 20.28 12.31
C PRO A 195 4.76 20.67 11.66
N GLU A 196 5.74 19.76 11.72
CA GLU A 196 7.06 19.96 11.11
C GLU A 196 7.05 19.65 9.59
N HIS A 197 5.95 19.03 9.08
CA HIS A 197 5.79 18.55 7.71
C HIS A 197 4.47 19.05 7.09
N PRO A 198 4.29 20.37 6.89
CA PRO A 198 2.99 20.98 6.58
C PRO A 198 2.53 20.83 5.12
N ARG A 199 3.26 20.11 4.25
CA ARG A 199 2.87 19.99 2.84
C ARG A 199 1.56 19.24 2.66
N LYS A 200 0.71 19.74 1.75
CA LYS A 200 -0.63 19.21 1.48
C LYS A 200 -0.66 17.77 0.98
N ALA A 201 0.43 17.25 0.39
CA ALA A 201 0.54 15.84 0.05
C ALA A 201 0.37 14.93 1.28
N PHE A 202 0.70 15.43 2.49
CA PHE A 202 0.47 14.77 3.76
C PHE A 202 -0.94 15.00 4.33
N SER A 203 -1.67 16.01 3.83
CA SER A 203 -2.99 16.40 4.36
C SER A 203 -4.11 16.31 3.32
N ALA A 204 -3.81 15.94 2.08
CA ALA A 204 -4.74 16.11 0.98
C ALA A 204 -5.97 15.19 1.10
N THR A 205 -7.13 15.78 0.98
CA THR A 205 -8.34 15.11 0.54
C THR A 205 -8.18 14.67 -0.92
N ILE A 206 -7.64 13.47 -1.14
CA ILE A 206 -7.61 12.88 -2.47
C ILE A 206 -9.03 12.35 -2.77
N PRO A 207 -9.72 12.85 -3.80
CA PRO A 207 -11.12 12.45 -4.08
C PRO A 207 -11.29 10.94 -4.31
N SER A 208 -10.29 10.27 -4.87
CA SER A 208 -10.24 8.82 -5.06
C SER A 208 -10.35 8.05 -3.76
N TRP A 209 -9.79 8.56 -2.66
CA TRP A 209 -9.90 7.95 -1.33
C TRP A 209 -11.35 7.86 -0.82
N LYS A 210 -12.15 8.90 -1.05
CA LYS A 210 -13.59 8.85 -0.68
C LYS A 210 -14.33 7.79 -1.49
N ARG A 211 -13.97 7.58 -2.77
CA ARG A 211 -14.56 6.53 -3.62
C ARG A 211 -14.11 5.13 -3.20
N SER A 212 -12.82 4.93 -2.98
CA SER A 212 -12.28 3.67 -2.49
C SER A 212 -12.90 3.27 -1.16
N ARG A 213 -13.01 4.19 -0.18
CA ARG A 213 -13.67 3.94 1.10
C ARG A 213 -15.15 3.57 1.01
N ARG A 214 -15.90 4.13 0.07
CA ARG A 214 -17.32 3.77 -0.11
C ARG A 214 -17.51 2.33 -0.58
N LYS A 215 -16.58 1.83 -1.39
CA LYS A 215 -16.60 0.46 -1.92
C LYS A 215 -15.99 -0.57 -0.96
N THR A 216 -15.19 -0.14 -0.02
CA THR A 216 -14.31 -1.00 0.77
C THR A 216 -14.41 -0.69 2.26
N ARG A 217 -15.58 -0.88 2.88
CA ARG A 217 -15.65 -0.82 4.36
C ARG A 217 -14.95 -2.03 4.97
N PRO A 218 -13.72 -1.92 5.35
CA PRO A 218 -13.28 -2.06 6.73
C PRO A 218 -12.24 -0.98 7.11
N PRO A 219 -11.94 -0.82 8.42
CA PRO A 219 -11.08 0.24 8.92
C PRO A 219 -9.67 0.16 8.31
N PHE A 220 -8.94 1.29 8.34
CA PHE A 220 -7.51 1.33 8.03
C PHE A 220 -6.77 0.22 8.77
N ILE A 221 -6.17 -0.70 8.03
CA ILE A 221 -5.27 -1.68 8.58
C ILE A 221 -4.06 -1.72 7.67
N LEU A 222 -3.08 -0.84 7.91
CA LEU A 222 -1.70 -1.12 7.56
C LEU A 222 -1.16 -2.22 8.49
N VAL A 223 -1.60 -2.16 9.75
CA VAL A 223 -1.35 -3.13 10.79
C VAL A 223 -2.62 -3.18 11.64
N ARG A 224 -3.28 -4.31 11.72
CA ARG A 224 -4.42 -4.49 12.60
C ARG A 224 -3.87 -4.67 14.02
N ILE A 225 -3.90 -3.60 14.82
CA ILE A 225 -3.79 -3.73 16.26
C ILE A 225 -5.11 -4.34 16.71
N GLN A 226 -5.20 -5.66 16.74
CA GLN A 226 -6.36 -6.36 17.29
C GLN A 226 -6.05 -6.89 18.67
N THR A 227 -6.87 -6.45 19.58
CA THR A 227 -6.93 -6.93 20.95
C THR A 227 -7.78 -8.19 21.14
N GLN A 228 -8.40 -8.80 20.15
CA GLN A 228 -9.29 -9.96 20.39
C GLN A 228 -9.67 -10.87 19.23
N ALA A 229 -9.12 -10.77 18.02
CA ALA A 229 -9.40 -11.80 17.00
C ALA A 229 -8.11 -12.18 16.26
N ARG A 230 -7.86 -13.46 16.15
CA ARG A 230 -6.72 -14.01 15.41
C ARG A 230 -6.77 -13.49 13.96
N PRO A 231 -5.76 -12.73 13.47
CA PRO A 231 -5.83 -12.08 12.15
C PRO A 231 -5.90 -13.08 10.99
N TYR A 232 -5.65 -14.36 11.27
CA TYR A 232 -5.54 -15.43 10.27
C TYR A 232 -6.39 -16.66 10.59
N GLU A 233 -7.43 -16.58 11.43
CA GLU A 233 -8.34 -17.69 11.73
C GLU A 233 -8.94 -18.39 10.51
N TRP A 234 -8.79 -17.78 9.36
CA TRP A 234 -9.31 -18.20 8.08
C TRP A 234 -8.22 -18.60 7.06
N LEU A 235 -6.93 -18.47 7.42
CA LEU A 235 -5.83 -19.08 6.66
C LEU A 235 -5.46 -20.42 7.33
N PRO A 236 -5.35 -21.52 6.58
CA PRO A 236 -4.60 -22.67 7.05
C PRO A 236 -3.23 -22.20 7.51
N TYR A 237 -2.74 -22.70 8.63
CA TYR A 237 -1.43 -22.37 9.21
C TYR A 237 -0.31 -22.40 8.17
N GLU A 238 -0.41 -23.34 7.23
CA GLU A 238 0.51 -23.54 6.10
C GLU A 238 0.59 -22.36 5.12
N MET A 239 -0.37 -21.44 5.16
CA MET A 239 -0.46 -20.33 4.21
C MET A 239 -0.25 -18.93 4.85
N ALA A 240 -0.12 -18.86 6.15
CA ALA A 240 0.12 -17.59 6.85
C ALA A 240 1.48 -16.96 6.47
N HIS A 241 2.43 -17.76 5.98
CA HIS A 241 3.75 -17.31 5.52
C HIS A 241 3.73 -16.66 4.13
N LEU A 242 2.62 -16.74 3.38
CA LEU A 242 2.48 -16.09 2.08
C LEU A 242 2.04 -14.61 2.16
N LEU A 243 1.84 -14.07 3.35
CA LEU A 243 1.49 -12.68 3.62
C LEU A 243 2.64 -11.89 4.22
#